data_cff82d909a4dc6dfc3d7f1d65417bb20
#
_entry.id   cff82d909a4dc6dfc3d7f1d65417bb20
#
_cell.length_a   1.000
_cell.length_b   1.000
_cell.length_c   1.000
_cell.angle_alpha   90.00
_cell.angle_beta   90.00
_cell.angle_gamma   90.00
#
_symmetry.space_group_name_H-M   'P 1'
#
loop_
_entity.id
_entity.type
_entity.pdbx_description
1 polymer ?
#
loop_
_entity_poly.entity_id
_entity_poly.type
_entity_poly.pdbx_seq_one_letter_code
_entity_poly.pdbx_strand_id
1 'polypeptide(L)'
;MVAIVWNKISFRYSKYGPYILRDAALSLSRPGIYEVRGPSGSGKSTVLDLLAGLRSPSEGRVTIDGKRFGKGAAKKLTSWRATHVGYAPQAPTLLPSLSCRENLELAVHVAGRGLDAQGREELLGTLGMQPFAEALPEELSGGQRQRVAVAQALASQPDLVLMDEPVSALDGANVTVVEDLLRQSAKRGAIVVYCSHRELFDGQAKTLLQMGA
;
A
#
# COMPACT_ATOMS: atom_id res chain seq x y z
N MET A 1 15.52 -6.98 0.07
CA MET A 1 14.56 -7.15 -1.07
C MET A 1 13.50 -8.14 -0.64
N VAL A 2 12.26 -7.74 -0.64
CA VAL A 2 11.11 -8.60 -0.24
C VAL A 2 10.76 -9.56 -1.39
N ALA A 3 10.48 -10.81 -1.06
CA ALA A 3 9.96 -11.81 -2.00
C ALA A 3 8.68 -12.43 -1.42
N ILE A 4 7.56 -12.29 -2.14
CA ILE A 4 6.25 -12.83 -1.74
C ILE A 4 5.79 -13.83 -2.80
N VAL A 5 5.48 -15.04 -2.37
CA VAL A 5 4.93 -16.09 -3.23
C VAL A 5 3.62 -16.59 -2.64
N TRP A 6 2.56 -16.54 -3.42
CA TRP A 6 1.27 -17.14 -3.12
C TRP A 6 1.15 -18.51 -3.80
N ASN A 7 0.76 -19.51 -3.03
CA ASN A 7 0.51 -20.86 -3.53
C ASN A 7 -0.91 -21.29 -3.18
N LYS A 8 -1.79 -21.28 -4.18
CA LYS A 8 -3.20 -21.66 -4.09
C LYS A 8 -3.91 -20.94 -2.94
N ILE A 9 -3.78 -19.61 -2.91
CA ILE A 9 -4.43 -18.77 -1.92
C ILE A 9 -5.92 -18.67 -2.23
N SER A 10 -6.74 -19.11 -1.26
CA SER A 10 -8.17 -18.84 -1.27
C SER A 10 -8.55 -18.01 -0.05
N PHE A 11 -9.44 -17.05 -0.23
CA PHE A 11 -9.89 -16.17 0.84
C PHE A 11 -11.39 -15.92 0.79
N ARG A 12 -12.02 -15.94 1.97
CA ARG A 12 -13.40 -15.52 2.23
C ARG A 12 -13.50 -14.85 3.60
N TYR A 13 -14.39 -13.89 3.73
CA TYR A 13 -14.56 -13.14 4.98
C TYR A 13 -15.20 -13.97 6.10
N SER A 14 -16.09 -14.88 5.75
CA SER A 14 -16.76 -15.76 6.72
C SER A 14 -16.66 -17.23 6.30
N LYS A 15 -16.75 -18.14 7.25
CA LYS A 15 -16.63 -19.61 7.04
C LYS A 15 -17.58 -20.14 5.96
N TYR A 16 -18.76 -19.55 5.84
CA TYR A 16 -19.80 -19.99 4.90
C TYR A 16 -20.09 -18.98 3.77
N GLY A 17 -19.34 -17.87 3.74
CA GLY A 17 -19.49 -16.85 2.70
C GLY A 17 -18.82 -17.23 1.38
N PRO A 18 -19.12 -16.47 0.32
CA PRO A 18 -18.48 -16.68 -0.97
C PRO A 18 -16.97 -16.43 -0.90
N TYR A 19 -16.22 -17.12 -1.73
CA TYR A 19 -14.81 -16.84 -1.92
C TYR A 19 -14.62 -15.55 -2.72
N ILE A 20 -13.78 -14.68 -2.21
CA ILE A 20 -13.30 -13.48 -2.91
C ILE A 20 -12.12 -13.85 -3.82
N LEU A 21 -11.30 -14.80 -3.36
CA LEU A 21 -10.20 -15.38 -4.11
C LEU A 21 -10.30 -16.90 -4.05
N ARG A 22 -10.02 -17.58 -5.16
CA ARG A 22 -9.90 -19.03 -5.24
C ARG A 22 -8.60 -19.40 -5.94
N ASP A 23 -7.82 -20.26 -5.31
CA ASP A 23 -6.59 -20.85 -5.84
C ASP A 23 -5.63 -19.84 -6.49
N ALA A 24 -5.63 -18.59 -6.01
CA ALA A 24 -4.78 -17.54 -6.55
C ALA A 24 -3.30 -17.87 -6.34
N ALA A 25 -2.52 -17.65 -7.38
CA ALA A 25 -1.07 -17.82 -7.35
C ALA A 25 -0.41 -16.55 -7.91
N LEU A 26 0.65 -16.09 -7.25
CA LEU A 26 1.47 -14.97 -7.72
C LEU A 26 2.89 -15.06 -7.16
N SER A 27 3.80 -14.35 -7.82
CA SER A 27 5.18 -14.19 -7.34
C SER A 27 5.61 -12.76 -7.53
N LEU A 28 5.95 -12.11 -6.43
CA LEU A 28 6.52 -10.77 -6.34
C LEU A 28 7.92 -10.86 -5.77
N SER A 29 8.94 -10.75 -6.61
CA SER A 29 10.34 -10.84 -6.20
C SER A 29 11.25 -9.86 -6.93
N ARG A 30 10.69 -9.03 -7.79
CA ARG A 30 11.45 -8.03 -8.56
C ARG A 30 10.88 -6.64 -8.31
N PRO A 31 11.74 -5.63 -8.12
CA PRO A 31 11.30 -4.25 -8.07
C PRO A 31 10.49 -3.88 -9.33
N GLY A 32 9.53 -3.00 -9.15
CA GLY A 32 8.68 -2.55 -10.24
C GLY A 32 7.30 -2.11 -9.78
N ILE A 33 6.47 -1.76 -10.75
CA ILE A 33 5.11 -1.29 -10.54
C ILE A 33 4.15 -2.35 -11.07
N TYR A 34 3.23 -2.76 -10.22
CA TYR A 34 2.28 -3.84 -10.46
C TYR A 34 0.86 -3.37 -10.18
N GLU A 35 -0.07 -3.82 -10.98
CA GLU A 35 -1.47 -3.47 -10.87
C GLU A 35 -2.34 -4.69 -10.56
N VAL A 36 -3.26 -4.55 -9.61
CA VAL A 36 -4.38 -5.48 -9.39
C VAL A 36 -5.60 -4.93 -10.11
N ARG A 37 -6.04 -5.60 -11.16
CA ARG A 37 -7.15 -5.19 -12.02
C ARG A 37 -8.45 -5.89 -11.65
N GLY A 38 -9.57 -5.23 -11.90
CA GLY A 38 -10.90 -5.81 -11.76
C GLY A 38 -11.99 -4.76 -11.49
N PRO A 39 -13.26 -5.14 -11.64
CA PRO A 39 -14.39 -4.23 -11.39
C PRO A 39 -14.47 -3.80 -9.91
N SER A 40 -15.29 -2.80 -9.63
CA SER A 40 -15.59 -2.41 -8.25
C SER A 40 -16.19 -3.60 -7.49
N GLY A 41 -15.80 -3.77 -6.22
CA GLY A 41 -16.27 -4.86 -5.38
C GLY A 41 -15.66 -6.24 -5.67
N SER A 42 -14.76 -6.39 -6.65
CA SER A 42 -14.15 -7.69 -6.99
C SER A 42 -13.14 -8.21 -5.95
N GLY A 43 -12.77 -7.39 -4.95
CA GLY A 43 -11.84 -7.79 -3.90
C GLY A 43 -10.40 -7.30 -4.09
N LYS A 44 -10.15 -6.26 -4.90
CA LYS A 44 -8.81 -5.67 -5.09
C LYS A 44 -8.17 -5.25 -3.76
N SER A 45 -8.90 -4.53 -2.91
CA SER A 45 -8.43 -4.15 -1.57
C SER A 45 -8.11 -5.37 -0.69
N THR A 46 -8.86 -6.47 -0.86
CA THR A 46 -8.59 -7.74 -0.15
C THR A 46 -7.25 -8.34 -0.59
N VAL A 47 -6.88 -8.23 -1.86
CA VAL A 47 -5.57 -8.64 -2.36
C VAL A 47 -4.47 -7.82 -1.69
N LEU A 48 -4.63 -6.49 -1.62
CA LEU A 48 -3.66 -5.62 -0.92
C LEU A 48 -3.57 -5.95 0.57
N ASP A 49 -4.69 -6.18 1.26
CA ASP A 49 -4.72 -6.59 2.67
C ASP A 49 -3.96 -7.92 2.91
N LEU A 50 -4.11 -8.89 1.99
CA LEU A 50 -3.40 -10.17 2.05
C LEU A 50 -1.90 -9.99 1.78
N LEU A 51 -1.51 -9.14 0.83
CA LEU A 51 -0.12 -8.78 0.55
C LEU A 51 0.52 -8.05 1.73
N ALA A 52 -0.22 -7.15 2.38
CA ALA A 52 0.21 -6.45 3.59
C ALA A 52 0.33 -7.40 4.80
N GLY A 53 -0.19 -8.63 4.73
CA GLY A 53 -0.30 -9.51 5.88
C GLY A 53 -1.27 -9.01 6.96
N LEU A 54 -2.20 -8.12 6.60
CA LEU A 54 -3.29 -7.67 7.47
C LEU A 54 -4.36 -8.75 7.63
N ARG A 55 -4.49 -9.59 6.59
CA ARG A 55 -5.38 -10.76 6.60
C ARG A 55 -4.59 -12.04 6.40
N SER A 56 -5.10 -13.12 6.96
CA SER A 56 -4.58 -14.46 6.72
C SER A 56 -5.43 -15.16 5.66
N PRO A 57 -4.84 -15.91 4.73
CA PRO A 57 -5.61 -16.70 3.78
C PRO A 57 -6.51 -17.71 4.51
N SER A 58 -7.68 -18.02 3.93
CA SER A 58 -8.55 -19.09 4.42
C SER A 58 -7.94 -20.47 4.11
N GLU A 59 -7.32 -20.58 2.93
CA GLU A 59 -6.65 -21.78 2.43
C GLU A 59 -5.40 -21.38 1.65
N GLY A 60 -4.50 -22.33 1.44
CA GLY A 60 -3.24 -22.09 0.75
C GLY A 60 -2.13 -21.57 1.66
N ARG A 61 -1.05 -21.10 1.06
CA ARG A 61 0.16 -20.66 1.77
C ARG A 61 0.80 -19.45 1.11
N VAL A 62 1.20 -18.50 1.96
CA VAL A 62 2.04 -17.36 1.56
C VAL A 62 3.47 -17.68 2.00
N THR A 63 4.44 -17.47 1.12
CA THR A 63 5.85 -17.48 1.48
C THR A 63 6.38 -16.05 1.37
N ILE A 64 7.02 -15.56 2.42
CA ILE A 64 7.66 -14.25 2.46
C ILE A 64 9.11 -14.47 2.86
N ASP A 65 10.04 -14.07 2.01
CA ASP A 65 11.49 -14.22 2.22
C ASP A 65 11.87 -15.66 2.62
N GLY A 66 11.30 -16.63 1.93
CA GLY A 66 11.52 -18.06 2.17
C GLY A 66 10.76 -18.65 3.37
N LYS A 67 10.15 -17.84 4.23
CA LYS A 67 9.36 -18.30 5.39
C LYS A 67 7.90 -18.51 5.00
N ARG A 68 7.32 -19.63 5.41
CA ARG A 68 5.95 -20.00 5.07
C ARG A 68 4.96 -19.52 6.13
N PHE A 69 3.88 -18.92 5.65
CA PHE A 69 2.77 -18.43 6.46
C PHE A 69 1.44 -18.98 5.92
N GLY A 70 0.53 -19.30 6.84
CA GLY A 70 -0.81 -19.79 6.51
C GLY A 70 -1.85 -19.17 7.41
N LYS A 71 -2.89 -19.92 7.76
CA LYS A 71 -3.97 -19.46 8.63
C LYS A 71 -3.42 -18.91 9.95
N GLY A 72 -3.88 -17.73 10.37
CA GLY A 72 -3.40 -17.03 11.58
C GLY A 72 -2.08 -16.26 11.38
N ALA A 73 -1.57 -16.16 10.16
CA ALA A 73 -0.32 -15.49 9.86
C ALA A 73 -0.31 -13.98 10.17
N ALA A 74 -1.45 -13.29 10.12
CA ALA A 74 -1.53 -11.85 10.29
C ALA A 74 -0.83 -11.35 11.57
N LYS A 75 -1.01 -12.04 12.71
CA LYS A 75 -0.34 -11.71 13.97
C LYS A 75 1.18 -11.90 13.90
N LYS A 76 1.64 -12.96 13.21
CA LYS A 76 3.07 -13.27 13.06
C LYS A 76 3.79 -12.31 12.14
N LEU A 77 3.05 -11.61 11.28
CA LEU A 77 3.59 -10.67 10.31
C LEU A 77 3.61 -9.22 10.82
N THR A 78 3.19 -8.94 12.04
CA THR A 78 3.11 -7.56 12.57
C THR A 78 4.45 -6.83 12.49
N SER A 79 5.53 -7.41 13.02
CA SER A 79 6.87 -6.79 12.98
C SER A 79 7.41 -6.68 11.56
N TRP A 80 7.22 -7.72 10.72
CA TRP A 80 7.62 -7.68 9.32
C TRP A 80 6.90 -6.56 8.57
N ARG A 81 5.57 -6.45 8.74
CA ARG A 81 4.77 -5.39 8.12
C ARG A 81 5.25 -4.01 8.54
N ALA A 82 5.46 -3.79 9.84
CA ALA A 82 5.90 -2.52 10.37
C ALA A 82 7.18 -2.01 9.70
N THR A 83 8.12 -2.91 9.39
CA THR A 83 9.42 -2.55 8.80
C THR A 83 9.38 -2.49 7.27
N HIS A 84 8.60 -3.36 6.61
CA HIS A 84 8.75 -3.58 5.16
C HIS A 84 7.59 -3.03 4.33
N VAL A 85 6.43 -2.72 4.93
CA VAL A 85 5.21 -2.36 4.17
C VAL A 85 4.81 -0.92 4.43
N GLY A 86 4.69 -0.14 3.35
CA GLY A 86 3.96 1.12 3.34
C GLY A 86 2.59 0.89 2.69
N TYR A 87 1.51 1.20 3.40
CA TYR A 87 0.16 0.97 2.89
C TYR A 87 -0.70 2.23 2.99
N ALA A 88 -1.23 2.69 1.88
CA ALA A 88 -2.26 3.70 1.80
C ALA A 88 -3.58 3.04 1.38
N PRO A 89 -4.52 2.80 2.30
CA PRO A 89 -5.83 2.25 1.99
C PRO A 89 -6.72 3.32 1.34
N GLN A 90 -7.80 2.88 0.68
CA GLN A 90 -8.77 3.74 0.00
C GLN A 90 -9.34 4.82 0.94
N ALA A 91 -9.68 4.47 2.18
CA ALA A 91 -10.00 5.44 3.22
C ALA A 91 -8.74 5.72 4.05
N PRO A 92 -8.17 6.94 3.98
CA PRO A 92 -6.96 7.28 4.74
C PRO A 92 -7.10 7.01 6.23
N THR A 93 -6.15 6.28 6.81
CA THR A 93 -6.12 5.87 8.23
C THR A 93 -5.09 6.68 9.01
N LEU A 94 -5.13 8.01 8.88
CA LEU A 94 -4.31 8.91 9.68
C LEU A 94 -4.76 8.89 11.14
N LEU A 95 -3.82 9.00 12.07
CA LEU A 95 -4.15 9.15 13.49
C LEU A 95 -4.71 10.55 13.73
N PRO A 96 -5.96 10.68 14.22
CA PRO A 96 -6.66 11.97 14.27
C PRO A 96 -6.06 12.93 15.30
N SER A 97 -5.33 12.43 16.29
CA SER A 97 -4.66 13.22 17.33
C SER A 97 -3.27 13.69 16.97
N LEU A 98 -2.78 13.32 15.80
CA LEU A 98 -1.45 13.69 15.30
C LEU A 98 -1.58 14.58 14.06
N SER A 99 -0.72 15.60 13.97
CA SER A 99 -0.59 16.43 12.78
C SER A 99 -0.13 15.63 11.55
N CYS A 100 -0.16 16.22 10.36
CA CYS A 100 0.37 15.59 9.15
C CYS A 100 1.84 15.17 9.36
N ARG A 101 2.68 16.07 9.88
CA ARG A 101 4.09 15.81 10.18
C ARG A 101 4.25 14.64 11.14
N GLU A 102 3.53 14.66 12.26
CA GLU A 102 3.62 13.63 13.28
C GLU A 102 3.14 12.26 12.79
N ASN A 103 2.15 12.21 11.89
CA ASN A 103 1.74 10.97 11.23
C ASN A 103 2.88 10.34 10.40
N LEU A 104 3.67 11.16 9.69
CA LEU A 104 4.85 10.68 8.96
C LEU A 104 5.97 10.25 9.93
N GLU A 105 6.21 11.01 10.99
CA GLU A 105 7.21 10.68 12.02
C GLU A 105 6.92 9.34 12.67
N LEU A 106 5.65 9.11 13.03
CA LEU A 106 5.23 7.84 13.60
C LEU A 106 5.49 6.67 12.65
N ALA A 107 5.21 6.82 11.35
CA ALA A 107 5.48 5.76 10.38
C ALA A 107 6.97 5.40 10.32
N VAL A 108 7.85 6.40 10.32
CA VAL A 108 9.31 6.21 10.36
C VAL A 108 9.76 5.59 11.68
N HIS A 109 9.23 6.08 12.81
CA HIS A 109 9.55 5.56 14.14
C HIS A 109 9.18 4.08 14.28
N VAL A 110 7.97 3.71 13.87
CA VAL A 110 7.47 2.32 13.94
C VAL A 110 8.28 1.39 13.04
N ALA A 111 8.69 1.86 11.86
CA ALA A 111 9.51 1.09 10.94
C ALA A 111 10.97 0.96 11.41
N GLY A 112 11.45 1.84 12.29
CA GLY A 112 12.84 1.94 12.70
C GLY A 112 13.79 2.38 11.57
N ARG A 113 13.24 2.89 10.46
CA ARG A 113 13.97 3.36 9.28
C ARG A 113 13.09 4.31 8.46
N GLY A 114 13.71 5.08 7.58
CA GLY A 114 12.99 5.95 6.64
C GLY A 114 13.68 7.29 6.44
N LEU A 115 12.92 8.25 5.99
CA LEU A 115 13.36 9.61 5.76
C LEU A 115 13.67 10.31 7.09
N ASP A 116 14.75 11.10 7.10
CA ASP A 116 15.03 12.02 8.19
C ASP A 116 14.03 13.19 8.22
N ALA A 117 14.18 14.13 9.14
CA ALA A 117 13.25 15.25 9.28
C ALA A 117 13.16 16.08 7.99
N GLN A 118 14.30 16.38 7.37
CA GLN A 118 14.34 17.16 6.13
C GLN A 118 13.67 16.40 4.98
N GLY A 119 13.94 15.11 4.81
CA GLY A 119 13.32 14.29 3.77
C GLY A 119 11.80 14.16 3.93
N ARG A 120 11.28 14.15 5.16
CA ARG A 120 9.82 14.19 5.40
C ARG A 120 9.21 15.52 5.01
N GLU A 121 9.90 16.65 5.29
CA GLU A 121 9.46 17.98 4.84
C GLU A 121 9.44 18.08 3.32
N GLU A 122 10.49 17.60 2.65
CA GLU A 122 10.57 17.57 1.19
C GLU A 122 9.45 16.71 0.58
N LEU A 123 9.12 15.58 1.22
CA LEU A 123 8.01 14.72 0.78
C LEU A 123 6.66 15.42 0.93
N LEU A 124 6.40 16.09 2.07
CA LEU A 124 5.20 16.92 2.25
C LEU A 124 5.16 18.08 1.24
N GLY A 125 6.29 18.72 1.00
CA GLY A 125 6.39 19.79 -0.02
C GLY A 125 6.08 19.29 -1.42
N THR A 126 6.63 18.16 -1.82
CA THR A 126 6.39 17.52 -3.12
C THR A 126 4.89 17.23 -3.34
N LEU A 127 4.17 16.82 -2.29
CA LEU A 127 2.74 16.56 -2.32
C LEU A 127 1.88 17.84 -2.09
N GLY A 128 2.51 19.04 -2.00
CA GLY A 128 1.82 20.30 -1.73
C GLY A 128 1.16 20.34 -0.34
N MET A 129 1.71 19.60 0.61
CA MET A 129 1.18 19.49 1.98
C MET A 129 2.00 20.25 3.02
N GLN A 130 3.11 20.89 2.64
CA GLN A 130 3.94 21.67 3.57
C GLN A 130 3.16 22.76 4.32
N PRO A 131 2.23 23.55 3.68
CA PRO A 131 1.44 24.53 4.40
C PRO A 131 0.49 23.92 5.45
N PHE A 132 0.23 22.63 5.36
CA PHE A 132 -0.67 21.87 6.22
C PHE A 132 0.08 20.89 7.13
N ALA A 133 1.41 21.04 7.26
CA ALA A 133 2.24 20.09 8.02
C ALA A 133 1.80 19.94 9.48
N GLU A 134 1.33 21.03 10.09
CA GLU A 134 0.84 21.06 11.49
C GLU A 134 -0.66 20.83 11.62
N ALA A 135 -1.39 20.74 10.50
CA ALA A 135 -2.84 20.52 10.54
C ALA A 135 -3.19 19.09 10.99
N LEU A 136 -4.28 18.97 11.72
CA LEU A 136 -4.87 17.67 12.09
C LEU A 136 -5.67 17.10 10.91
N PRO A 137 -5.85 15.77 10.82
CA PRO A 137 -6.59 15.14 9.73
C PRO A 137 -8.02 15.65 9.53
N GLU A 138 -8.69 16.11 10.58
CA GLU A 138 -10.05 16.67 10.51
C GLU A 138 -10.11 18.03 9.82
N GLU A 139 -9.02 18.78 9.82
CA GLU A 139 -8.90 20.08 9.16
C GLU A 139 -8.63 19.99 7.66
N LEU A 140 -8.37 18.78 7.15
CA LEU A 140 -7.99 18.54 5.77
C LEU A 140 -9.19 18.18 4.87
N SER A 141 -9.14 18.58 3.61
CA SER A 141 -10.02 18.05 2.57
C SER A 141 -9.74 16.56 2.30
N GLY A 142 -10.65 15.87 1.61
CA GLY A 142 -10.46 14.46 1.24
C GLY A 142 -9.19 14.22 0.41
N GLY A 143 -8.92 15.07 -0.58
CA GLY A 143 -7.70 14.99 -1.39
C GLY A 143 -6.42 15.30 -0.61
N GLN A 144 -6.48 16.23 0.36
CA GLN A 144 -5.36 16.51 1.25
C GLN A 144 -5.07 15.31 2.15
N ARG A 145 -6.09 14.71 2.78
CA ARG A 145 -5.92 13.47 3.56
C ARG A 145 -5.32 12.34 2.74
N GLN A 146 -5.75 12.19 1.49
CA GLN A 146 -5.20 11.18 0.58
C GLN A 146 -3.71 11.41 0.31
N ARG A 147 -3.30 12.66 0.05
CA ARG A 147 -1.88 13.00 -0.16
C ARG A 147 -1.03 12.73 1.09
N VAL A 148 -1.52 13.06 2.28
CA VAL A 148 -0.83 12.74 3.54
C VAL A 148 -0.72 11.22 3.76
N ALA A 149 -1.76 10.45 3.43
CA ALA A 149 -1.71 8.98 3.52
C ALA A 149 -0.69 8.37 2.55
N VAL A 150 -0.57 8.92 1.34
CA VAL A 150 0.52 8.54 0.40
C VAL A 150 1.88 8.88 0.99
N ALA A 151 2.05 10.10 1.54
CA ALA A 151 3.30 10.50 2.20
C ALA A 151 3.65 9.58 3.37
N GLN A 152 2.69 9.28 4.25
CA GLN A 152 2.86 8.37 5.39
C GLN A 152 3.33 6.98 4.94
N ALA A 153 2.69 6.42 3.89
CA ALA A 153 3.07 5.11 3.36
C ALA A 153 4.49 5.09 2.77
N LEU A 154 4.99 6.22 2.26
CA LEU A 154 6.32 6.32 1.64
C LEU A 154 7.42 6.77 2.60
N ALA A 155 7.09 7.41 3.72
CA ALA A 155 8.04 8.03 4.64
C ALA A 155 9.06 7.05 5.23
N SER A 156 8.66 5.81 5.50
CA SER A 156 9.55 4.75 6.01
C SER A 156 10.45 4.12 4.93
N GLN A 157 10.35 4.54 3.67
CA GLN A 157 11.04 3.94 2.52
C GLN A 157 10.88 2.41 2.48
N PRO A 158 9.64 1.91 2.41
CA PRO A 158 9.35 0.47 2.52
C PRO A 158 9.85 -0.31 1.30
N ASP A 159 10.04 -1.62 1.49
CA ASP A 159 10.37 -2.55 0.39
C ASP A 159 9.12 -2.94 -0.43
N LEU A 160 7.95 -2.88 0.19
CA LEU A 160 6.65 -3.13 -0.44
C LEU A 160 5.73 -1.93 -0.20
N VAL A 161 5.34 -1.28 -1.29
CA VAL A 161 4.39 -0.16 -1.30
C VAL A 161 3.06 -0.66 -1.82
N LEU A 162 2.00 -0.48 -1.05
CA LEU A 162 0.65 -0.89 -1.38
C LEU A 162 -0.27 0.33 -1.42
N MET A 163 -0.97 0.54 -2.54
CA MET A 163 -1.79 1.71 -2.77
C MET A 163 -3.19 1.31 -3.25
N ASP A 164 -4.19 1.59 -2.43
CA ASP A 164 -5.60 1.33 -2.75
C ASP A 164 -6.28 2.64 -3.15
N GLU A 165 -6.55 2.80 -4.46
CA GLU A 165 -7.13 4.00 -5.05
C GLU A 165 -6.36 5.30 -4.71
N PRO A 166 -5.02 5.36 -4.87
CA PRO A 166 -4.20 6.45 -4.33
C PRO A 166 -4.49 7.83 -4.92
N VAL A 167 -5.22 7.88 -6.02
CA VAL A 167 -5.49 9.12 -6.77
C VAL A 167 -6.97 9.42 -6.96
N SER A 168 -7.86 8.69 -6.31
CA SER A 168 -9.33 8.79 -6.53
C SER A 168 -9.89 10.19 -6.22
N ALA A 169 -9.31 10.90 -5.25
CA ALA A 169 -9.71 12.24 -4.81
C ALA A 169 -8.78 13.37 -5.32
N LEU A 170 -7.91 13.07 -6.31
CA LEU A 170 -6.89 14.00 -6.79
C LEU A 170 -7.20 14.54 -8.20
N ASP A 171 -6.80 15.78 -8.44
CA ASP A 171 -6.74 16.38 -9.77
C ASP A 171 -5.53 15.88 -10.58
N GLY A 172 -5.49 16.20 -11.87
CA GLY A 172 -4.48 15.65 -12.78
C GLY A 172 -3.03 15.97 -12.39
N ALA A 173 -2.76 17.19 -11.91
CA ALA A 173 -1.41 17.59 -11.50
C ALA A 173 -0.93 16.75 -10.29
N ASN A 174 -1.79 16.58 -9.30
CA ASN A 174 -1.48 15.76 -8.12
C ASN A 174 -1.37 14.26 -8.46
N VAL A 175 -2.10 13.78 -9.47
CA VAL A 175 -1.94 12.39 -9.97
C VAL A 175 -0.51 12.16 -10.45
N THR A 176 0.02 13.03 -11.30
CA THR A 176 1.39 12.93 -11.84
C THR A 176 2.43 12.93 -10.71
N VAL A 177 2.26 13.76 -9.70
CA VAL A 177 3.16 13.80 -8.53
C VAL A 177 3.17 12.45 -7.80
N VAL A 178 1.99 11.86 -7.56
CA VAL A 178 1.91 10.54 -6.90
C VAL A 178 2.55 9.46 -7.77
N GLU A 179 2.28 9.44 -9.08
CA GLU A 179 2.93 8.48 -9.99
C GLU A 179 4.45 8.58 -9.93
N ASP A 180 5.01 9.79 -9.95
CA ASP A 180 6.46 10.01 -9.92
C ASP A 180 7.08 9.53 -8.59
N LEU A 181 6.43 9.77 -7.46
CA LEU A 181 6.87 9.23 -6.17
C LEU A 181 6.86 7.71 -6.14
N LEU A 182 5.86 7.08 -6.73
CA LEU A 182 5.78 5.62 -6.85
C LEU A 182 6.84 5.07 -7.83
N ARG A 183 7.08 5.74 -8.97
CA ARG A 183 8.19 5.42 -9.87
C ARG A 183 9.54 5.52 -9.18
N GLN A 184 9.78 6.57 -8.39
CA GLN A 184 11.00 6.73 -7.61
C GLN A 184 11.17 5.60 -6.58
N SER A 185 10.08 5.21 -5.91
CA SER A 185 10.11 4.08 -4.97
C SER A 185 10.50 2.78 -5.66
N ALA A 186 9.93 2.50 -6.83
CA ALA A 186 10.30 1.32 -7.63
C ALA A 186 11.76 1.37 -8.10
N LYS A 187 12.27 2.54 -8.52
CA LYS A 187 13.68 2.74 -8.89
C LYS A 187 14.65 2.53 -7.72
N ARG A 188 14.24 2.84 -6.48
CA ARG A 188 15.02 2.54 -5.26
C ARG A 188 15.01 1.06 -4.88
N GLY A 189 14.27 0.22 -5.58
CA GLY A 189 14.21 -1.22 -5.36
C GLY A 189 12.94 -1.70 -4.65
N ALA A 190 11.94 -0.85 -4.43
CA ALA A 190 10.68 -1.27 -3.88
C ALA A 190 9.81 -2.01 -4.91
N ILE A 191 8.95 -2.89 -4.41
CA ILE A 191 7.82 -3.44 -5.13
C ILE A 191 6.62 -2.54 -4.84
N VAL A 192 6.06 -1.93 -5.88
CA VAL A 192 4.86 -1.10 -5.78
C VAL A 192 3.69 -1.91 -6.33
N VAL A 193 2.65 -2.11 -5.53
CA VAL A 193 1.39 -2.74 -5.98
C VAL A 193 0.25 -1.76 -5.73
N TYR A 194 -0.53 -1.48 -6.76
CA TYR A 194 -1.67 -0.60 -6.64
C TYR A 194 -2.93 -1.22 -7.26
N CYS A 195 -4.08 -0.70 -6.87
CA CYS A 195 -5.32 -0.82 -7.62
C CYS A 195 -5.92 0.58 -7.84
N SER A 196 -6.50 0.81 -9.01
CA SER A 196 -7.14 2.06 -9.35
C SER A 196 -8.22 1.85 -10.40
N HIS A 197 -9.25 2.72 -10.39
CA HIS A 197 -10.22 2.85 -11.47
C HIS A 197 -9.73 3.76 -12.59
N ARG A 198 -8.69 4.55 -12.34
CA ARG A 198 -8.01 5.38 -13.36
C ARG A 198 -6.81 4.63 -13.88
N GLU A 199 -6.56 4.73 -15.17
CA GLU A 199 -5.31 4.27 -15.75
C GLU A 199 -4.16 5.13 -15.25
N LEU A 200 -3.15 4.49 -14.67
CA LEU A 200 -1.95 5.11 -14.17
C LEU A 200 -0.72 4.58 -14.92
N PHE A 201 0.35 5.37 -14.88
CA PHE A 201 1.65 5.01 -15.48
C PHE A 201 1.59 4.77 -16.99
N ASP A 202 0.66 5.40 -17.72
CA ASP A 202 0.46 5.23 -19.16
C ASP A 202 0.34 3.75 -19.58
N GLY A 203 -0.29 2.92 -18.73
CA GLY A 203 -0.46 1.49 -18.96
C GLY A 203 0.82 0.65 -18.84
N GLN A 204 1.94 1.22 -18.36
CA GLN A 204 3.23 0.51 -18.26
C GLN A 204 3.35 -0.39 -17.01
N ALA A 205 2.39 -0.34 -16.08
CA ALA A 205 2.35 -1.23 -14.93
C ALA A 205 2.10 -2.68 -15.35
N LYS A 206 2.80 -3.61 -14.70
CA LYS A 206 2.61 -5.05 -14.95
C LYS A 206 1.35 -5.52 -14.24
N THR A 207 0.45 -6.19 -14.95
CA THR A 207 -0.71 -6.83 -14.31
C THR A 207 -0.24 -7.93 -13.37
N LEU A 208 -0.51 -7.78 -12.06
CA LEU A 208 -0.19 -8.78 -11.05
C LEU A 208 -1.29 -9.83 -10.95
N LEU A 209 -2.53 -9.39 -10.92
CA LEU A 209 -3.70 -10.23 -10.77
C LEU A 209 -4.90 -9.59 -11.46
N GLN A 210 -5.66 -10.39 -12.22
CA GLN A 210 -6.94 -10.00 -12.79
C GLN A 210 -8.07 -10.57 -11.94
N MET A 211 -8.91 -9.69 -11.40
CA MET A 211 -10.06 -10.06 -10.57
C MET A 211 -11.35 -10.06 -11.36
N GLY A 212 -12.27 -10.97 -11.03
CA GLY A 212 -13.64 -10.96 -11.60
C GLY A 212 -13.71 -11.41 -13.06
N ALA A 213 -12.81 -12.31 -13.50
CA ALA A 213 -12.98 -13.06 -14.73
C ALA A 213 -13.83 -14.30 -14.51
#